data_0c11d3b69214d2a76a0bd34e7cf67bf4
#
_entry.id   0c11d3b69214d2a76a0bd34e7cf67bf4
#
_cell.length_a   1.000
_cell.length_b   1.000
_cell.length_c   1.000
_cell.angle_alpha   90.00
_cell.angle_beta   90.00
_cell.angle_gamma   90.00
#
_symmetry.space_group_name_H-M   'P 1'
#
loop_
_entity.id
_entity.type
_entity.pdbx_description
1 polymer ?
#
loop_
_entity_poly.entity_id
_entity_poly.type
_entity_poly.pdbx_seq_one_letter_code
_entity_poly.pdbx_strand_id
1 'polypeptide(L)'
;MSAKFTRPYVDAFFAVAKEPAAELAALEEFRTAYDRAPELEKVLSNPGLERGKREALLAAVASRVGVPELAGRLLTILLHNGRLSALGELLAAIRAHLDRDTRAVEARIVTAQPADAEVLEALRALVVARTKKTVRLVTAVDPALLGGFVVSVGSARLDASLARRLEKARAALHALAPA
;
A
#
# COMPACT_ATOMS: atom_id res chain seq x y z
N MET A 1 -7.03 0.75 -22.30
CA MET A 1 -7.67 1.99 -21.79
C MET A 1 -6.84 2.56 -20.65
N SER A 2 -6.90 3.86 -20.40
CA SER A 2 -5.83 4.64 -19.79
C SER A 2 -5.73 4.49 -18.26
N ALA A 3 -4.51 4.42 -17.70
CA ALA A 3 -4.19 4.50 -16.27
C ALA A 3 -4.84 5.70 -15.53
N LYS A 4 -5.30 6.71 -16.26
CA LYS A 4 -6.08 7.84 -15.75
C LYS A 4 -7.46 7.45 -15.22
N PHE A 5 -8.04 6.36 -15.70
CA PHE A 5 -9.38 5.92 -15.30
C PHE A 5 -9.37 5.07 -14.02
N THR A 6 -8.41 4.17 -13.88
CA THR A 6 -8.37 3.22 -12.75
C THR A 6 -7.90 3.88 -11.45
N ARG A 7 -7.06 4.92 -11.54
CA ARG A 7 -6.44 5.57 -10.39
C ARG A 7 -7.42 6.05 -9.32
N PRO A 8 -8.49 6.82 -9.63
CA PRO A 8 -9.42 7.29 -8.59
C PRO A 8 -10.17 6.15 -7.90
N TYR A 9 -10.43 5.04 -8.60
CA TYR A 9 -11.06 3.86 -8.00
C TYR A 9 -10.10 3.11 -7.10
N VAL A 10 -8.82 3.00 -7.48
CA VAL A 10 -7.76 2.40 -6.66
C VAL A 10 -7.56 3.22 -5.39
N ASP A 11 -7.41 4.54 -5.52
CA ASP A 11 -7.20 5.43 -4.37
C ASP A 11 -8.40 5.38 -3.41
N ALA A 12 -9.64 5.38 -3.93
CA ALA A 12 -10.85 5.24 -3.12
C ALA A 12 -10.96 3.87 -2.45
N PHE A 13 -10.60 2.79 -3.15
CA PHE A 13 -10.59 1.44 -2.59
C PHE A 13 -9.65 1.34 -1.39
N PHE A 14 -8.40 1.78 -1.52
CA PHE A 14 -7.42 1.73 -0.42
C PHE A 14 -7.72 2.70 0.73
N ALA A 15 -8.46 3.78 0.48
CA ALA A 15 -8.89 4.70 1.54
C ALA A 15 -9.92 4.08 2.49
N VAL A 16 -10.70 3.10 2.04
CA VAL A 16 -11.83 2.52 2.80
C VAL A 16 -11.59 1.05 3.16
N ALA A 17 -10.81 0.31 2.37
CA ALA A 17 -10.55 -1.11 2.57
C ALA A 17 -9.79 -1.37 3.87
N LYS A 18 -10.37 -2.19 4.75
CA LYS A 18 -9.71 -2.66 5.98
C LYS A 18 -8.74 -3.79 5.70
N GLU A 19 -9.13 -4.70 4.82
CA GLU A 19 -8.36 -5.88 4.42
C GLU A 19 -8.28 -5.96 2.89
N PRO A 20 -7.47 -5.09 2.25
CA PRO A 20 -7.47 -4.94 0.79
C PRO A 20 -7.10 -6.23 0.05
N ALA A 21 -6.31 -7.12 0.66
CA ALA A 21 -5.94 -8.39 0.07
C ALA A 21 -7.13 -9.36 0.01
N ALA A 22 -7.92 -9.46 1.08
CA ALA A 22 -9.11 -10.32 1.15
C ALA A 22 -10.21 -9.81 0.21
N GLU A 23 -10.41 -8.48 0.17
CA GLU A 23 -11.39 -7.87 -0.72
C GLU A 23 -11.00 -8.00 -2.20
N LEU A 24 -9.70 -7.91 -2.52
CA LEU A 24 -9.20 -8.18 -3.87
C LEU A 24 -9.48 -9.62 -4.29
N ALA A 25 -9.21 -10.60 -3.41
CA ALA A 25 -9.46 -12.02 -3.70
C ALA A 25 -10.94 -12.27 -4.02
N ALA A 26 -11.86 -11.71 -3.21
CA ALA A 26 -13.30 -11.84 -3.45
C ALA A 26 -13.74 -11.18 -4.78
N LEU A 27 -13.15 -10.05 -5.15
CA LEU A 27 -13.42 -9.41 -6.45
C LEU A 27 -12.86 -10.24 -7.63
N GLU A 28 -11.74 -10.93 -7.46
CA GLU A 28 -11.17 -11.84 -8.47
C GLU A 28 -12.05 -13.10 -8.65
N GLU A 29 -12.60 -13.64 -7.57
CA GLU A 29 -13.57 -14.73 -7.62
C GLU A 29 -14.85 -14.28 -8.35
N PHE A 30 -15.36 -13.11 -8.02
CA PHE A 30 -16.49 -12.52 -8.75
C PHE A 30 -16.18 -12.36 -10.23
N ARG A 31 -15.01 -11.86 -10.59
CA ARG A 31 -14.57 -11.71 -11.99
C ARG A 31 -14.54 -13.04 -12.69
N THR A 32 -14.02 -14.08 -12.05
CA THR A 32 -13.97 -15.43 -12.61
C THR A 32 -15.38 -15.98 -12.89
N ALA A 33 -16.31 -15.76 -11.95
CA ALA A 33 -17.72 -16.16 -12.14
C ALA A 33 -18.39 -15.36 -13.25
N TYR A 34 -18.11 -14.06 -13.33
CA TYR A 34 -18.62 -13.17 -14.37
C TYR A 34 -18.14 -13.58 -15.78
N ASP A 35 -16.85 -13.89 -15.94
CA ASP A 35 -16.26 -14.32 -17.22
C ASP A 35 -16.77 -15.69 -17.69
N ARG A 36 -17.19 -16.55 -16.75
CA ARG A 36 -17.82 -17.87 -17.08
C ARG A 36 -19.27 -17.77 -17.49
N ALA A 37 -19.91 -16.62 -17.32
CA ALA A 37 -21.31 -16.42 -17.61
C ALA A 37 -21.54 -15.25 -18.61
N PRO A 38 -21.28 -15.45 -19.91
CA PRO A 38 -21.41 -14.39 -20.91
C PRO A 38 -22.84 -13.82 -21.04
N GLU A 39 -23.83 -14.58 -20.59
CA GLU A 39 -25.21 -14.11 -20.50
C GLU A 39 -25.37 -13.04 -19.42
N LEU A 40 -24.67 -13.18 -18.31
CA LEU A 40 -24.66 -12.22 -17.22
C LEU A 40 -24.08 -10.87 -17.69
N GLU A 41 -23.01 -10.90 -18.47
CA GLU A 41 -22.44 -9.70 -19.06
C GLU A 41 -23.44 -8.99 -19.98
N LYS A 42 -24.10 -9.73 -20.86
CA LYS A 42 -25.13 -9.18 -21.78
C LYS A 42 -26.27 -8.52 -21.02
N VAL A 43 -26.75 -9.15 -19.94
CA VAL A 43 -27.85 -8.62 -19.12
C VAL A 43 -27.43 -7.38 -18.35
N LEU A 44 -26.27 -7.40 -17.69
CA LEU A 44 -25.77 -6.28 -16.89
C LEU A 44 -25.35 -5.07 -17.74
N SER A 45 -24.92 -5.31 -18.99
CA SER A 45 -24.53 -4.27 -19.94
C SER A 45 -25.71 -3.71 -20.74
N ASN A 46 -26.89 -4.33 -20.66
CA ASN A 46 -28.04 -3.90 -21.45
C ASN A 46 -28.67 -2.61 -20.90
N PRO A 47 -28.59 -1.48 -21.63
CA PRO A 47 -29.16 -0.21 -21.18
C PRO A 47 -30.72 -0.23 -21.18
N GLY A 48 -31.33 -1.16 -21.87
CA GLY A 48 -32.79 -1.35 -21.91
C GLY A 48 -33.35 -2.01 -20.66
N LEU A 49 -32.49 -2.62 -19.80
CA LEU A 49 -32.93 -3.19 -18.55
C LEU A 49 -32.95 -2.12 -17.47
N GLU A 50 -34.04 -2.09 -16.70
CA GLU A 50 -34.22 -1.18 -15.57
C GLU A 50 -33.03 -1.25 -14.59
N ARG A 51 -32.54 -0.09 -14.15
CA ARG A 51 -31.37 0.03 -13.29
C ARG A 51 -31.48 -0.81 -12.02
N GLY A 52 -32.63 -0.77 -11.34
CA GLY A 52 -32.86 -1.54 -10.13
C GLY A 52 -32.77 -3.05 -10.33
N LYS A 53 -33.21 -3.56 -11.48
CA LYS A 53 -33.10 -5.00 -11.81
C LYS A 53 -31.65 -5.42 -12.05
N ARG A 54 -30.85 -4.55 -12.68
CA ARG A 54 -29.42 -4.80 -12.89
C ARG A 54 -28.66 -4.80 -11.55
N GLU A 55 -28.98 -3.87 -10.66
CA GLU A 55 -28.41 -3.81 -9.31
C GLU A 55 -28.76 -5.04 -8.47
N ALA A 56 -30.05 -5.45 -8.48
CA ALA A 56 -30.51 -6.63 -7.77
C ALA A 56 -29.84 -7.91 -8.28
N LEU A 57 -29.66 -8.04 -9.59
CA LEU A 57 -28.96 -9.17 -10.19
C LEU A 57 -27.49 -9.19 -9.78
N LEU A 58 -26.81 -8.03 -9.87
CA LEU A 58 -25.41 -7.90 -9.44
C LEU A 58 -25.24 -8.26 -7.96
N ALA A 59 -26.13 -7.77 -7.09
CA ALA A 59 -26.10 -8.04 -5.65
C ALA A 59 -26.34 -9.54 -5.36
N ALA A 60 -27.26 -10.19 -6.07
CA ALA A 60 -27.52 -11.62 -5.93
C ALA A 60 -26.31 -12.46 -6.31
N VAL A 61 -25.63 -12.12 -7.41
CA VAL A 61 -24.40 -12.81 -7.83
C VAL A 61 -23.25 -12.55 -6.84
N ALA A 62 -23.04 -11.29 -6.44
CA ALA A 62 -22.01 -10.92 -5.47
C ALA A 62 -22.21 -11.64 -4.12
N SER A 63 -23.44 -11.73 -3.63
CA SER A 63 -23.78 -12.46 -2.41
C SER A 63 -23.48 -13.96 -2.51
N ARG A 64 -23.75 -14.57 -3.67
CA ARG A 64 -23.48 -15.99 -3.92
C ARG A 64 -21.98 -16.32 -3.92
N VAL A 65 -21.17 -15.40 -4.38
CA VAL A 65 -19.71 -15.51 -4.42
C VAL A 65 -19.08 -15.15 -3.06
N GLY A 66 -19.87 -14.55 -2.15
CA GLY A 66 -19.35 -14.11 -0.84
C GLY A 66 -18.58 -12.79 -0.90
N VAL A 67 -18.90 -11.92 -1.87
CA VAL A 67 -18.23 -10.62 -2.01
C VAL A 67 -18.55 -9.72 -0.81
N PRO A 68 -17.54 -9.17 -0.10
CA PRO A 68 -17.74 -8.24 1.02
C PRO A 68 -18.49 -6.97 0.59
N GLU A 69 -19.12 -6.30 1.55
CA GLU A 69 -19.98 -5.14 1.31
C GLU A 69 -19.25 -4.01 0.53
N LEU A 70 -18.00 -3.71 0.91
CA LEU A 70 -17.21 -2.67 0.25
C LEU A 70 -16.92 -3.03 -1.21
N ALA A 71 -16.50 -4.26 -1.46
CA ALA A 71 -16.26 -4.77 -2.80
C ALA A 71 -17.55 -4.78 -3.64
N GLY A 72 -18.69 -5.12 -3.03
CA GLY A 72 -20.01 -5.03 -3.66
C GLY A 72 -20.39 -3.60 -4.04
N ARG A 73 -20.10 -2.61 -3.19
CA ARG A 73 -20.31 -1.19 -3.51
C ARG A 73 -19.46 -0.75 -4.70
N LEU A 74 -18.20 -1.20 -4.79
CA LEU A 74 -17.34 -0.91 -5.93
C LEU A 74 -17.92 -1.47 -7.23
N LEU A 75 -18.41 -2.72 -7.23
CA LEU A 75 -19.07 -3.34 -8.36
C LEU A 75 -20.32 -2.55 -8.78
N THR A 76 -21.12 -2.09 -7.84
CA THR A 76 -22.31 -1.26 -8.10
C THR A 76 -21.94 0.07 -8.77
N ILE A 77 -20.88 0.72 -8.30
CA ILE A 77 -20.38 1.97 -8.90
C ILE A 77 -19.91 1.73 -10.34
N LEU A 78 -19.21 0.63 -10.61
CA LEU A 78 -18.77 0.25 -11.95
C LEU A 78 -19.97 -0.05 -12.87
N LEU A 79 -21.00 -0.72 -12.34
CA LEU A 79 -22.24 -0.99 -13.09
C LEU A 79 -22.94 0.31 -13.48
N HIS A 80 -23.09 1.26 -12.55
CA HIS A 80 -23.74 2.55 -12.80
C HIS A 80 -23.01 3.37 -13.86
N ASN A 81 -21.69 3.28 -13.87
CA ASN A 81 -20.86 3.99 -14.85
C ASN A 81 -20.73 3.24 -16.19
N GLY A 82 -21.39 2.07 -16.36
CA GLY A 82 -21.26 1.25 -17.55
C GLY A 82 -19.85 0.70 -17.78
N ARG A 83 -19.09 0.50 -16.70
CA ARG A 83 -17.66 0.16 -16.74
C ARG A 83 -17.32 -1.18 -16.12
N LEU A 84 -18.30 -2.05 -16.01
CA LEU A 84 -18.08 -3.38 -15.42
C LEU A 84 -17.10 -4.22 -16.26
N SER A 85 -17.03 -4.01 -17.58
CA SER A 85 -16.03 -4.62 -18.46
C SER A 85 -14.57 -4.22 -18.13
N ALA A 86 -14.37 -3.05 -17.51
CA ALA A 86 -13.06 -2.59 -17.07
C ALA A 86 -12.61 -3.17 -15.70
N LEU A 87 -13.44 -4.05 -15.09
CA LEU A 87 -13.13 -4.67 -13.79
C LEU A 87 -11.77 -5.37 -13.80
N GLY A 88 -11.41 -6.08 -14.89
CA GLY A 88 -10.12 -6.75 -15.00
C GLY A 88 -8.92 -5.80 -14.93
N GLU A 89 -9.01 -4.65 -15.62
CA GLU A 89 -7.96 -3.61 -15.58
C GLU A 89 -7.86 -3.01 -14.16
N LEU A 90 -9.00 -2.81 -13.51
CA LEU A 90 -9.04 -2.28 -12.15
C LEU A 90 -8.42 -3.26 -11.14
N LEU A 91 -8.76 -4.55 -11.21
CA LEU A 91 -8.17 -5.58 -10.34
C LEU A 91 -6.65 -5.67 -10.53
N ALA A 92 -6.17 -5.62 -11.76
CA ALA A 92 -4.73 -5.59 -12.04
C ALA A 92 -4.05 -4.35 -11.43
N ALA A 93 -4.71 -3.18 -11.48
CA ALA A 93 -4.20 -1.96 -10.88
C ALA A 93 -4.19 -2.01 -9.34
N ILE A 94 -5.24 -2.57 -8.71
CA ILE A 94 -5.30 -2.79 -7.25
C ILE A 94 -4.20 -3.76 -6.82
N ARG A 95 -4.02 -4.88 -7.54
CA ARG A 95 -2.95 -5.85 -7.26
C ARG A 95 -1.57 -5.21 -7.37
N ALA A 96 -1.30 -4.47 -8.44
CA ALA A 96 -0.03 -3.77 -8.61
C ALA A 96 0.22 -2.69 -7.54
N HIS A 97 -0.82 -2.10 -6.97
CA HIS A 97 -0.71 -1.18 -5.84
C HIS A 97 -0.39 -1.93 -4.54
N LEU A 98 -1.08 -3.04 -4.29
CA LEU A 98 -0.85 -3.91 -3.14
C LEU A 98 0.57 -4.47 -3.14
N ASP A 99 1.05 -4.96 -4.29
CA ASP A 99 2.41 -5.46 -4.46
C ASP A 99 3.48 -4.39 -4.22
N ARG A 100 3.19 -3.14 -4.56
CA ARG A 100 4.08 -2.00 -4.24
C ARG A 100 4.11 -1.68 -2.77
N ASP A 101 2.97 -1.76 -2.09
CA ASP A 101 2.87 -1.50 -0.65
C ASP A 101 3.42 -2.63 0.20
N THR A 102 3.31 -3.88 -0.29
CA THR A 102 3.87 -5.07 0.37
C THR A 102 5.35 -5.27 0.06
N ARG A 103 5.94 -4.57 -0.91
CA ARG A 103 7.39 -4.64 -1.15
C ARG A 103 8.11 -4.16 0.11
N ALA A 104 8.87 -5.08 0.70
CA ALA A 104 9.74 -4.77 1.82
C ALA A 104 10.65 -3.60 1.46
N VAL A 105 10.57 -2.53 2.23
CA VAL A 105 11.48 -1.40 2.09
C VAL A 105 12.79 -1.78 2.74
N GLU A 106 13.89 -1.71 1.97
CA GLU A 106 15.21 -1.94 2.52
C GLU A 106 15.60 -0.75 3.41
N ALA A 107 15.82 -1.04 4.70
CA ALA A 107 16.37 -0.10 5.66
C ALA A 107 17.82 -0.48 5.95
N ARG A 108 18.76 0.36 5.51
CA ARG A 108 20.16 0.19 5.80
C ARG A 108 20.48 0.87 7.13
N ILE A 109 20.95 0.08 8.09
CA ILE A 109 21.38 0.54 9.41
C ILE A 109 22.89 0.44 9.48
N VAL A 110 23.55 1.57 9.74
CA VAL A 110 24.98 1.63 10.00
C VAL A 110 25.18 1.96 11.47
N THR A 111 25.91 1.13 12.21
CA THR A 111 26.22 1.29 13.62
C THR A 111 27.73 1.40 13.83
N ALA A 112 28.15 2.06 14.89
CA ALA A 112 29.58 2.18 15.23
C ALA A 112 30.19 0.85 15.69
N GLN A 113 29.38 -0.03 16.28
CA GLN A 113 29.73 -1.36 16.76
C GLN A 113 28.63 -2.35 16.36
N PRO A 114 28.89 -3.67 16.33
CA PRO A 114 27.85 -4.66 16.11
C PRO A 114 26.67 -4.42 17.07
N ALA A 115 25.47 -4.27 16.52
CA ALA A 115 24.28 -4.01 17.33
C ALA A 115 23.66 -5.34 17.79
N ASP A 116 23.23 -5.39 19.04
CA ASP A 116 22.51 -6.52 19.60
C ASP A 116 21.15 -6.71 18.93
N ALA A 117 20.63 -7.94 18.97
CA ALA A 117 19.34 -8.28 18.34
C ALA A 117 18.20 -7.40 18.87
N GLU A 118 18.19 -7.06 20.15
CA GLU A 118 17.20 -6.20 20.78
C GLU A 118 17.19 -4.78 20.17
N VAL A 119 18.37 -4.20 19.95
CA VAL A 119 18.55 -2.89 19.34
C VAL A 119 18.08 -2.92 17.89
N LEU A 120 18.38 -3.98 17.14
CA LEU A 120 17.95 -4.14 15.75
C LEU A 120 16.42 -4.26 15.64
N GLU A 121 15.78 -4.99 16.54
CA GLU A 121 14.32 -5.10 16.57
C GLU A 121 13.65 -3.78 16.97
N ALA A 122 14.21 -3.03 17.91
CA ALA A 122 13.72 -1.70 18.26
C ALA A 122 13.81 -0.73 17.06
N LEU A 123 14.94 -0.75 16.35
CA LEU A 123 15.13 0.06 15.13
C LEU A 123 14.18 -0.38 14.00
N ARG A 124 13.94 -1.69 13.84
CA ARG A 124 12.97 -2.22 12.91
C ARG A 124 11.57 -1.72 13.22
N ALA A 125 11.13 -1.83 14.47
CA ALA A 125 9.83 -1.35 14.91
C ALA A 125 9.63 0.14 14.63
N LEU A 126 10.67 0.95 14.89
CA LEU A 126 10.67 2.40 14.60
C LEU A 126 10.51 2.69 13.10
N VAL A 127 11.22 1.96 12.24
CA VAL A 127 11.11 2.13 10.78
C VAL A 127 9.76 1.65 10.28
N VAL A 128 9.24 0.52 10.77
CA VAL A 128 7.90 0.01 10.43
C VAL A 128 6.82 1.00 10.83
N ALA A 129 6.88 1.55 12.06
CA ALA A 129 5.91 2.53 12.54
C ALA A 129 5.87 3.80 11.66
N ARG A 130 7.03 4.19 11.12
CA ARG A 130 7.17 5.40 10.30
C ARG A 130 6.82 5.18 8.83
N THR A 131 7.14 4.02 8.27
CA THR A 131 6.92 3.69 6.86
C THR A 131 5.60 2.99 6.61
N LYS A 132 5.04 2.34 7.64
CA LYS A 132 3.87 1.43 7.56
C LYS A 132 4.05 0.30 6.54
N LYS A 133 5.31 -0.08 6.26
CA LYS A 133 5.68 -1.10 5.28
C LYS A 133 6.47 -2.22 5.95
N THR A 134 6.49 -3.40 5.33
CA THR A 134 7.41 -4.46 5.71
C THR A 134 8.84 -3.98 5.50
N VAL A 135 9.71 -4.12 6.50
CA VAL A 135 11.08 -3.61 6.47
C VAL A 135 12.07 -4.78 6.46
N ARG A 136 12.95 -4.78 5.45
CA ARG A 136 14.12 -5.64 5.42
C ARG A 136 15.32 -4.84 5.94
N LEU A 137 15.89 -5.28 7.05
CA LEU A 137 17.09 -4.65 7.61
C LEU A 137 18.34 -5.17 6.90
N VAL A 138 19.21 -4.22 6.52
CA VAL A 138 20.58 -4.48 6.09
C VAL A 138 21.49 -3.74 7.04
N THR A 139 22.28 -4.47 7.83
CA THR A 139 23.17 -3.90 8.83
C THR A 139 24.59 -3.78 8.30
N ALA A 140 25.26 -2.69 8.64
CA ALA A 140 26.68 -2.48 8.40
C ALA A 140 27.32 -1.86 9.65
N VAL A 141 28.62 -2.10 9.86
CA VAL A 141 29.37 -1.51 10.97
C VAL A 141 30.36 -0.51 10.38
N ASP A 142 30.36 0.70 10.91
CA ASP A 142 31.29 1.77 10.54
C ASP A 142 31.85 2.43 11.81
N PRO A 143 33.10 2.12 12.23
CA PRO A 143 33.73 2.69 13.40
C PRO A 143 33.91 4.22 13.34
N ALA A 144 33.86 4.81 12.15
CA ALA A 144 33.99 6.27 11.97
C ALA A 144 32.82 7.05 12.59
N LEU A 145 31.72 6.40 12.92
CA LEU A 145 30.57 7.02 13.60
C LEU A 145 30.85 7.40 15.04
N LEU A 146 31.96 6.91 15.65
CA LEU A 146 32.33 7.09 17.05
C LEU A 146 31.30 6.56 18.07
N GLY A 147 30.06 6.31 17.63
CA GLY A 147 28.91 5.83 18.39
C GLY A 147 27.58 6.23 17.78
N GLY A 148 26.51 5.54 18.21
CA GLY A 148 25.17 5.74 17.68
C GLY A 148 24.92 4.98 16.38
N PHE A 149 23.93 5.44 15.59
CA PHE A 149 23.51 4.76 14.37
C PHE A 149 23.04 5.74 13.29
N VAL A 150 23.09 5.30 12.05
CA VAL A 150 22.50 5.96 10.89
C VAL A 150 21.53 5.00 10.23
N VAL A 151 20.28 5.41 10.04
CA VAL A 151 19.26 4.64 9.34
C VAL A 151 18.94 5.32 8.03
N SER A 152 19.01 4.58 6.92
CA SER A 152 18.66 5.06 5.58
C SER A 152 17.54 4.19 5.02
N VAL A 153 16.45 4.83 4.57
CA VAL A 153 15.27 4.16 3.98
C VAL A 153 14.92 4.89 2.69
N GLY A 154 15.25 4.30 1.54
CA GLY A 154 15.12 4.99 0.26
C GLY A 154 15.90 6.31 0.25
N SER A 155 15.21 7.42 0.02
CA SER A 155 15.79 8.78 0.05
C SER A 155 15.85 9.41 1.44
N ALA A 156 15.17 8.84 2.43
CA ALA A 156 15.15 9.35 3.80
C ALA A 156 16.35 8.82 4.59
N ARG A 157 17.04 9.72 5.30
CA ARG A 157 18.18 9.38 6.17
C ARG A 157 17.97 9.98 7.55
N LEU A 158 18.06 9.15 8.57
CA LEU A 158 18.07 9.53 9.97
C LEU A 158 19.48 9.28 10.53
N ASP A 159 20.16 10.34 10.89
CA ASP A 159 21.51 10.30 11.45
C ASP A 159 21.46 10.63 12.95
N ALA A 160 21.64 9.63 13.78
CA ALA A 160 21.70 9.70 15.23
C ALA A 160 23.12 9.39 15.76
N SER A 161 24.15 9.60 14.94
CA SER A 161 25.55 9.38 15.32
C SER A 161 26.06 10.38 16.35
N LEU A 162 26.99 9.98 17.17
CA LEU A 162 27.69 10.88 18.10
C LEU A 162 28.51 11.94 17.35
N ALA A 163 29.08 11.58 16.19
CA ALA A 163 29.80 12.52 15.33
C ALA A 163 28.94 13.74 14.99
N ARG A 164 27.71 13.48 14.52
CA ARG A 164 26.76 14.55 14.18
C ARG A 164 26.29 15.36 15.39
N ARG A 165 26.14 14.73 16.55
CA ARG A 165 25.81 15.46 17.79
C ARG A 165 26.93 16.39 18.23
N LEU A 166 28.19 15.97 18.09
CA LEU A 166 29.38 16.81 18.39
C LEU A 166 29.50 17.97 17.40
N GLU A 167 29.25 17.74 16.09
CA GLU A 167 29.24 18.82 15.11
C GLU A 167 28.18 19.89 15.45
N LYS A 168 26.95 19.45 15.78
CA LYS A 168 25.89 20.37 16.20
C LYS A 168 26.25 21.14 17.47
N ALA A 169 26.85 20.49 18.45
CA ALA A 169 27.30 21.14 19.68
C ALA A 169 28.40 22.17 19.41
N ARG A 170 29.40 21.84 18.57
CA ARG A 170 30.43 22.77 18.11
C ARG A 170 29.85 23.98 17.40
N ALA A 171 28.95 23.74 16.46
CA ALA A 171 28.29 24.83 15.74
C ALA A 171 27.48 25.75 16.65
N ALA A 172 26.79 25.19 17.63
CA ALA A 172 26.07 25.98 18.65
C ALA A 172 26.98 26.82 19.50
N LEU A 173 28.16 26.26 19.94
CA LEU A 173 29.16 27.00 20.70
C LEU A 173 29.80 28.13 19.89
N HIS A 174 30.10 27.89 18.60
CA HIS A 174 30.64 28.95 17.73
C HIS A 174 29.61 30.07 17.49
N ALA A 175 28.30 29.76 17.44
CA ALA A 175 27.27 30.77 17.31
C ALA A 175 27.04 31.61 18.59
N LEU A 176 27.51 31.13 19.74
CA LEU A 176 27.42 31.82 21.03
C LEU A 176 28.70 32.56 21.41
N ALA A 177 29.81 32.37 20.68
CA ALA A 177 31.05 33.09 20.93
C ALA A 177 30.93 34.53 20.39
N PRO A 178 31.00 35.56 21.22
CA PRO A 178 31.05 36.94 20.75
C PRO A 178 32.34 37.19 19.94
N ALA A 179 32.19 37.97 18.86
CA ALA A 179 33.31 38.44 18.05
C ALA A 179 34.28 39.35 18.84
#